data_e2700975b061dcdebeca6ccc9d597a3c
#
_entry.id   e2700975b061dcdebeca6ccc9d597a3c
#
_cell.length_a   1.000
_cell.length_b   1.000
_cell.length_c   1.000
_cell.angle_alpha   90.00
_cell.angle_beta   90.00
_cell.angle_gamma   90.00
#
_symmetry.space_group_name_H-M   'P 1'
#
loop_
_entity.id
_entity.type
_entity.pdbx_description
1 polymer ?
#
loop_
_entity_poly.entity_id
_entity_poly.type
_entity_poly.pdbx_seq_one_letter_code
_entity_poly.pdbx_strand_id
1 'polypeptide(L)'
;MYFEMCKGWLHCFKNPEKYIPTDKPHTLISESDFVNYKQLPYDANAEREFDFLYSCPKVNENSTCDDWVSHNKNWELAKKCLPILCEKFKLKGLLVGRKDCEIPEGCKPYITTTGWLDYGENIKQYNKCKFIFVPNQRDASPRVITEAMSCNLAVLMNKNIFQLINLIH
;
A
#
# COMPACT_ATOMS: atom_id res chain seq x y z
N MET A 1 10.31 -30.30 16.42
CA MET A 1 9.65 -29.11 15.79
C MET A 1 10.72 -28.07 15.50
N TYR A 2 10.72 -27.40 14.35
CA TYR A 2 11.79 -26.47 13.92
C TYR A 2 12.01 -25.28 14.90
N PHE A 3 11.01 -24.95 15.68
CA PHE A 3 11.07 -23.85 16.66
C PHE A 3 12.19 -24.03 17.71
N GLU A 4 12.53 -25.24 18.10
CA GLU A 4 13.57 -25.54 19.10
C GLU A 4 14.98 -25.21 18.59
N MET A 5 15.16 -25.23 17.26
CA MET A 5 16.44 -24.96 16.62
C MET A 5 16.74 -23.46 16.47
N CYS A 6 15.72 -22.60 16.58
CA CYS A 6 15.88 -21.18 16.45
C CYS A 6 16.46 -20.58 17.74
N LYS A 7 17.44 -19.69 17.60
CA LYS A 7 18.04 -18.96 18.72
C LYS A 7 17.26 -17.69 19.09
N GLY A 8 16.39 -17.21 18.21
CA GLY A 8 15.56 -16.04 18.39
C GLY A 8 14.63 -15.83 17.19
N TRP A 9 13.78 -14.81 17.27
CA TRP A 9 12.74 -14.53 16.29
C TRP A 9 12.82 -13.10 15.76
N LEU A 10 12.71 -12.94 14.46
CA LEU A 10 12.35 -11.68 13.83
C LEU A 10 10.88 -11.79 13.40
N HIS A 11 10.04 -10.85 13.80
CA HIS A 11 8.60 -10.96 13.59
C HIS A 11 7.95 -9.59 13.31
N CYS A 12 6.78 -9.61 12.68
CA CYS A 12 5.93 -8.44 12.45
C CYS A 12 4.60 -8.51 13.21
N PHE A 13 4.48 -9.40 14.20
CA PHE A 13 3.24 -9.58 14.96
C PHE A 13 3.04 -8.48 16.00
N LYS A 14 1.83 -7.94 16.08
CA LYS A 14 1.41 -7.00 17.13
C LYS A 14 1.45 -7.62 18.53
N ASN A 15 1.02 -8.88 18.63
CA ASN A 15 0.97 -9.65 19.87
C ASN A 15 1.79 -10.93 19.66
N PRO A 16 3.14 -10.85 19.70
CA PRO A 16 4.00 -11.99 19.37
C PRO A 16 3.76 -13.19 20.28
N GLU A 17 3.41 -12.95 21.55
CA GLU A 17 3.14 -13.98 22.56
C GLU A 17 2.03 -14.97 22.16
N LYS A 18 1.17 -14.59 21.20
CA LYS A 18 0.12 -15.46 20.67
C LYS A 18 0.59 -16.43 19.59
N TYR A 19 1.75 -16.16 18.99
CA TYR A 19 2.18 -16.83 17.75
C TYR A 19 3.55 -17.45 17.84
N ILE A 20 4.43 -16.92 18.69
CA ILE A 20 5.81 -17.39 18.84
C ILE A 20 6.15 -17.66 20.30
N PRO A 21 7.01 -18.66 20.56
CA PRO A 21 7.50 -18.94 21.92
C PRO A 21 8.22 -17.72 22.49
N THR A 22 7.89 -17.35 23.73
CA THR A 22 8.42 -16.17 24.43
C THR A 22 9.65 -16.47 25.26
N ASP A 23 10.08 -17.72 25.33
CA ASP A 23 11.29 -18.19 26.03
C ASP A 23 12.58 -17.81 25.30
N LYS A 24 12.49 -17.27 24.09
CA LYS A 24 13.63 -16.87 23.27
C LYS A 24 13.61 -15.38 22.95
N PRO A 25 14.77 -14.78 22.73
CA PRO A 25 14.84 -13.39 22.27
C PRO A 25 14.01 -13.17 21.02
N HIS A 26 13.26 -12.09 20.97
CA HIS A 26 12.52 -11.71 19.77
C HIS A 26 12.60 -10.20 19.51
N THR A 27 12.54 -9.82 18.23
CA THR A 27 12.61 -8.43 17.80
C THR A 27 11.54 -8.18 16.74
N LEU A 28 10.80 -7.11 16.93
CA LEU A 28 9.86 -6.63 15.92
C LEU A 28 10.63 -6.03 14.75
N ILE A 29 10.31 -6.50 13.55
CA ILE A 29 10.80 -5.94 12.29
C ILE A 29 9.66 -5.78 11.32
N SER A 30 9.84 -4.88 10.36
CA SER A 30 8.88 -4.65 9.26
C SER A 30 9.63 -4.71 7.93
N GLU A 31 8.95 -5.13 6.87
CA GLU A 31 9.51 -4.98 5.51
C GLU A 31 9.83 -3.52 5.19
N SER A 32 9.10 -2.59 5.80
CA SER A 32 9.34 -1.15 5.67
C SER A 32 10.70 -0.72 6.21
N ASP A 33 11.29 -1.46 7.16
CA ASP A 33 12.61 -1.17 7.71
C ASP A 33 13.74 -1.41 6.70
N PHE A 34 13.44 -2.16 5.63
CA PHE A 34 14.38 -2.49 4.56
C PHE A 34 14.19 -1.67 3.28
N VAL A 35 13.37 -0.63 3.32
CA VAL A 35 13.18 0.24 2.15
C VAL A 35 14.44 1.06 1.91
N ASN A 36 15.01 0.93 0.72
CA ASN A 36 16.16 1.72 0.31
C ASN A 36 15.71 3.12 -0.15
N TYR A 37 15.70 4.08 0.76
CA TYR A 37 15.30 5.46 0.46
C TYR A 37 16.12 6.13 -0.64
N LYS A 38 17.36 5.67 -0.92
CA LYS A 38 18.19 6.18 -2.01
C LYS A 38 17.65 5.80 -3.39
N GLN A 39 16.81 4.78 -3.46
CA GLN A 39 16.11 4.35 -4.67
C GLN A 39 14.72 4.99 -4.81
N LEU A 40 14.34 5.84 -3.86
CA LEU A 40 13.08 6.56 -3.83
C LEU A 40 13.33 8.04 -4.12
N PRO A 41 13.50 8.45 -5.39
CA PRO A 41 13.82 9.82 -5.72
C PRO A 41 12.62 10.72 -5.44
N TYR A 42 12.66 11.42 -4.30
CA TYR A 42 11.77 12.53 -4.07
C TYR A 42 12.15 13.69 -4.98
N ASP A 43 11.19 14.11 -5.78
CA ASP A 43 11.34 15.32 -6.60
C ASP A 43 10.45 16.44 -6.04
N ALA A 44 11.10 17.41 -5.39
CA ALA A 44 10.42 18.56 -4.81
C ALA A 44 9.74 19.46 -5.87
N ASN A 45 10.19 19.37 -7.12
CA ASN A 45 9.68 20.19 -8.22
C ASN A 45 8.67 19.45 -9.09
N ALA A 46 8.40 18.17 -8.79
CA ALA A 46 7.43 17.40 -9.56
C ALA A 46 6.03 18.01 -9.43
N GLU A 47 5.35 18.18 -10.55
CA GLU A 47 3.96 18.58 -10.58
C GLU A 47 3.09 17.47 -10.00
N ARG A 48 2.25 17.80 -9.02
CA ARG A 48 1.29 16.87 -8.40
C ARG A 48 0.00 16.84 -9.22
N GLU A 49 0.01 16.06 -10.30
CA GLU A 49 -1.09 15.94 -11.26
C GLU A 49 -2.34 15.31 -10.65
N PHE A 50 -2.16 14.43 -9.64
CA PHE A 50 -3.23 13.68 -8.99
C PHE A 50 -3.32 14.02 -7.50
N ASP A 51 -4.53 13.97 -6.97
CA ASP A 51 -4.74 14.13 -5.54
C ASP A 51 -4.36 12.85 -4.79
N PHE A 52 -4.77 11.68 -5.28
CA PHE A 52 -4.46 10.43 -4.60
C PHE A 52 -3.91 9.34 -5.53
N LEU A 53 -3.12 8.46 -4.91
CA LEU A 53 -2.63 7.22 -5.48
C LEU A 53 -3.27 6.04 -4.75
N TYR A 54 -3.79 5.05 -5.48
CA TYR A 54 -4.07 3.71 -4.97
C TYR A 54 -3.22 2.70 -5.72
N SER A 55 -2.35 1.98 -5.02
CA SER A 55 -1.46 0.97 -5.62
C SER A 55 -1.95 -0.44 -5.29
N CYS A 56 -2.38 -1.13 -6.32
CA CYS A 56 -2.77 -2.53 -6.26
C CYS A 56 -2.23 -3.25 -7.49
N PRO A 57 -0.92 -3.53 -7.53
CA PRO A 57 -0.25 -4.10 -8.68
C PRO A 57 -0.82 -5.49 -9.00
N LYS A 58 -0.88 -5.82 -10.27
CA LYS A 58 -1.15 -7.18 -10.72
C LYS A 58 0.10 -8.05 -10.48
N VAL A 59 -0.10 -9.31 -10.15
CA VAL A 59 1.00 -10.28 -10.00
C VAL A 59 1.58 -10.64 -11.37
N ASN A 60 0.71 -10.75 -12.37
CA ASN A 60 1.05 -11.02 -13.77
C ASN A 60 -0.04 -10.48 -14.69
N GLU A 61 0.15 -10.62 -15.99
CA GLU A 61 -0.79 -10.13 -17.01
C GLU A 61 -2.17 -10.79 -16.93
N ASN A 62 -2.25 -12.02 -16.44
CA ASN A 62 -3.49 -12.78 -16.29
C ASN A 62 -4.22 -12.52 -14.96
N SER A 63 -3.66 -11.71 -14.07
CA SER A 63 -4.30 -11.38 -12.80
C SER A 63 -5.63 -10.67 -13.01
N THR A 64 -6.65 -11.14 -12.32
CA THR A 64 -7.99 -10.54 -12.31
C THR A 64 -8.10 -9.43 -11.28
N CYS A 65 -9.20 -8.68 -11.30
CA CYS A 65 -9.47 -7.66 -10.29
C CYS A 65 -9.96 -8.25 -8.96
N ASP A 66 -10.19 -9.55 -8.92
CA ASP A 66 -10.70 -10.30 -7.75
C ASP A 66 -9.66 -11.28 -7.19
N ASP A 67 -8.39 -11.14 -7.60
CA ASP A 67 -7.31 -11.98 -7.16
C ASP A 67 -6.96 -11.76 -5.67
N TRP A 68 -6.08 -12.63 -5.14
CA TRP A 68 -5.62 -12.55 -3.76
C TRP A 68 -4.98 -11.20 -3.40
N VAL A 69 -4.25 -10.57 -4.33
CA VAL A 69 -3.64 -9.25 -4.10
C VAL A 69 -4.73 -8.19 -3.97
N SER A 70 -5.73 -8.22 -4.86
CA SER A 70 -6.88 -7.32 -4.81
C SER A 70 -7.65 -7.45 -3.48
N HIS A 71 -7.81 -8.68 -2.98
CA HIS A 71 -8.42 -8.93 -1.68
C HIS A 71 -7.59 -8.32 -0.53
N ASN A 72 -6.27 -8.55 -0.51
CA ASN A 72 -5.39 -8.00 0.54
C ASN A 72 -5.29 -6.47 0.51
N LYS A 73 -5.20 -5.90 -0.68
CA LYS A 73 -5.20 -4.45 -0.89
C LYS A 73 -6.60 -3.84 -0.75
N ASN A 74 -7.61 -4.70 -0.47
CA ASN A 74 -8.99 -4.31 -0.21
C ASN A 74 -9.62 -3.48 -1.33
N TRP A 75 -9.53 -4.00 -2.56
CA TRP A 75 -10.10 -3.36 -3.74
C TRP A 75 -11.59 -3.06 -3.58
N GLU A 76 -12.34 -3.94 -2.91
CA GLU A 76 -13.76 -3.75 -2.64
C GLU A 76 -14.04 -2.50 -1.79
N LEU A 77 -13.22 -2.26 -0.75
CA LEU A 77 -13.33 -1.04 0.04
C LEU A 77 -12.89 0.18 -0.78
N ALA A 78 -11.82 0.04 -1.58
CA ALA A 78 -11.39 1.09 -2.47
C ALA A 78 -12.53 1.53 -3.39
N LYS A 79 -13.17 0.59 -4.12
CA LYS A 79 -14.33 0.88 -4.98
C LYS A 79 -15.45 1.62 -4.25
N LYS A 80 -15.76 1.23 -3.01
CA LYS A 80 -16.78 1.91 -2.20
C LYS A 80 -16.40 3.33 -1.78
N CYS A 81 -15.10 3.61 -1.64
CA CYS A 81 -14.60 4.93 -1.30
C CYS A 81 -14.46 5.87 -2.51
N LEU A 82 -14.28 5.32 -3.72
CA LEU A 82 -14.09 6.13 -4.93
C LEU A 82 -15.20 7.17 -5.15
N PRO A 83 -16.52 6.87 -5.03
CA PRO A 83 -17.57 7.89 -5.17
C PRO A 83 -17.40 9.04 -4.19
N ILE A 84 -16.97 8.76 -2.96
CA ILE A 84 -16.73 9.81 -1.95
C ILE A 84 -15.55 10.69 -2.39
N LEU A 85 -14.44 10.09 -2.78
CA LEU A 85 -13.23 10.80 -3.20
C LEU A 85 -13.48 11.60 -4.50
N CYS A 86 -14.07 10.96 -5.50
CA CYS A 86 -14.19 11.51 -6.85
C CYS A 86 -15.43 12.40 -7.03
N GLU A 87 -16.61 11.93 -6.61
CA GLU A 87 -17.85 12.65 -6.89
C GLU A 87 -18.14 13.71 -5.84
N LYS A 88 -17.95 13.38 -4.54
CA LYS A 88 -18.20 14.31 -3.45
C LYS A 88 -17.09 15.35 -3.31
N PHE A 89 -15.82 14.91 -3.29
CA PHE A 89 -14.67 15.79 -3.07
C PHE A 89 -13.97 16.23 -4.35
N LYS A 90 -14.38 15.73 -5.53
CA LYS A 90 -13.84 16.10 -6.85
C LYS A 90 -12.33 15.83 -6.98
N LEU A 91 -11.82 14.81 -6.27
CA LEU A 91 -10.40 14.46 -6.28
C LEU A 91 -10.06 13.62 -7.50
N LYS A 92 -8.90 13.89 -8.09
CA LYS A 92 -8.33 13.11 -9.19
C LYS A 92 -7.48 11.98 -8.62
N GLY A 93 -7.72 10.76 -9.07
CA GLY A 93 -7.03 9.57 -8.60
C GLY A 93 -6.21 8.86 -9.69
N LEU A 94 -5.05 8.33 -9.28
CA LEU A 94 -4.24 7.42 -10.08
C LEU A 94 -4.33 6.02 -9.45
N LEU A 95 -4.87 5.05 -10.22
CA LEU A 95 -5.00 3.66 -9.77
C LEU A 95 -3.98 2.79 -10.51
N VAL A 96 -2.92 2.42 -9.82
CA VAL A 96 -1.86 1.58 -10.38
C VAL A 96 -2.27 0.12 -10.35
N GLY A 97 -2.10 -0.56 -11.49
CA GLY A 97 -2.44 -1.97 -11.65
C GLY A 97 -3.93 -2.25 -11.86
N ARG A 98 -4.76 -1.24 -12.13
CA ARG A 98 -6.23 -1.37 -12.24
C ARG A 98 -6.79 -1.03 -13.62
N LYS A 99 -5.97 -1.05 -14.70
CA LYS A 99 -6.38 -0.66 -16.05
C LYS A 99 -7.63 -1.39 -16.54
N ASP A 100 -7.74 -2.67 -16.24
CA ASP A 100 -8.83 -3.53 -16.73
C ASP A 100 -9.91 -3.80 -15.67
N CYS A 101 -9.88 -3.04 -14.57
CA CYS A 101 -10.85 -3.19 -13.49
C CYS A 101 -12.04 -2.26 -13.68
N GLU A 102 -13.19 -2.74 -13.27
CA GLU A 102 -14.41 -1.93 -13.29
C GLU A 102 -14.29 -0.76 -12.30
N ILE A 103 -14.43 0.45 -12.83
CA ILE A 103 -14.47 1.70 -12.07
C ILE A 103 -15.92 2.19 -12.04
N PRO A 104 -16.45 2.63 -10.87
CA PRO A 104 -17.78 3.22 -10.79
C PRO A 104 -17.96 4.34 -11.82
N GLU A 105 -19.09 4.35 -12.51
CA GLU A 105 -19.30 5.21 -13.69
C GLU A 105 -19.06 6.69 -13.40
N GLY A 106 -19.61 7.20 -12.28
CA GLY A 106 -19.41 8.58 -11.86
C GLY A 106 -17.98 8.95 -11.50
N CYS A 107 -17.11 7.94 -11.26
CA CYS A 107 -15.70 8.18 -10.92
C CYS A 107 -14.79 8.23 -12.15
N LYS A 108 -15.21 7.67 -13.29
CA LYS A 108 -14.39 7.59 -14.51
C LYS A 108 -13.76 8.92 -14.95
N PRO A 109 -14.45 10.07 -14.90
CA PRO A 109 -13.85 11.36 -15.29
C PRO A 109 -12.69 11.82 -14.38
N TYR A 110 -12.58 11.26 -13.18
CA TYR A 110 -11.61 11.64 -12.16
C TYR A 110 -10.46 10.65 -12.04
N ILE A 111 -10.57 9.46 -12.66
CA ILE A 111 -9.66 8.35 -12.45
C ILE A 111 -8.81 8.10 -13.69
N THR A 112 -7.51 8.04 -13.48
CA THR A 112 -6.56 7.48 -14.43
C THR A 112 -6.10 6.12 -13.91
N THR A 113 -6.05 5.12 -14.79
CA THR A 113 -5.60 3.77 -14.44
C THR A 113 -4.35 3.40 -15.21
N THR A 114 -3.44 2.66 -14.58
CA THR A 114 -2.32 2.01 -15.25
C THR A 114 -2.49 0.50 -15.27
N GLY A 115 -1.81 -0.15 -16.20
CA GLY A 115 -1.55 -1.58 -16.15
C GLY A 115 -0.47 -1.92 -15.12
N TRP A 116 0.19 -3.06 -15.31
CA TRP A 116 1.37 -3.42 -14.56
C TRP A 116 2.49 -2.39 -14.81
N LEU A 117 3.18 -2.00 -13.74
CA LEU A 117 4.36 -1.15 -13.80
C LEU A 117 5.50 -1.88 -13.09
N ASP A 118 6.72 -1.76 -13.59
CA ASP A 118 7.88 -2.17 -12.81
C ASP A 118 8.06 -1.27 -11.58
N TYR A 119 8.97 -1.69 -10.68
CA TYR A 119 9.17 -0.98 -9.42
C TYR A 119 9.60 0.48 -9.64
N GLY A 120 10.53 0.73 -10.58
CA GLY A 120 11.02 2.08 -10.85
C GLY A 120 9.94 3.01 -11.40
N GLU A 121 9.13 2.51 -12.33
CA GLU A 121 8.01 3.25 -12.90
C GLU A 121 6.90 3.49 -11.85
N ASN A 122 6.64 2.51 -10.98
CA ASN A 122 5.69 2.68 -9.89
C ASN A 122 6.13 3.79 -8.92
N ILE A 123 7.41 3.83 -8.54
CA ILE A 123 7.94 4.88 -7.66
C ILE A 123 7.81 6.28 -8.29
N LYS A 124 7.98 6.42 -9.59
CA LYS A 124 7.78 7.72 -10.28
C LYS A 124 6.34 8.22 -10.13
N GLN A 125 5.35 7.32 -10.00
CA GLN A 125 3.96 7.73 -9.81
C GLN A 125 3.71 8.38 -8.45
N TYR A 126 4.50 8.06 -7.41
CA TYR A 126 4.37 8.73 -6.12
C TYR A 126 4.61 10.23 -6.24
N ASN A 127 5.64 10.65 -7.00
CA ASN A 127 5.94 12.07 -7.17
C ASN A 127 4.83 12.87 -7.89
N LYS A 128 3.89 12.19 -8.55
CA LYS A 128 2.75 12.82 -9.22
C LYS A 128 1.51 12.97 -8.34
N CYS A 129 1.55 12.50 -7.11
CA CYS A 129 0.38 12.44 -6.24
C CYS A 129 0.58 13.22 -4.94
N LYS A 130 -0.51 13.70 -4.32
CA LYS A 130 -0.47 14.44 -3.05
C LYS A 130 -0.55 13.50 -1.84
N PHE A 131 -1.36 12.44 -1.92
CA PHE A 131 -1.44 11.43 -0.87
C PHE A 131 -1.60 10.02 -1.43
N ILE A 132 -1.26 9.02 -0.60
CA ILE A 132 -1.55 7.63 -0.91
C ILE A 132 -2.79 7.16 -0.15
N PHE A 133 -3.67 6.44 -0.84
CA PHE A 133 -4.84 5.79 -0.28
C PHE A 133 -4.56 4.31 -0.06
N VAL A 134 -4.56 3.86 1.20
CA VAL A 134 -4.21 2.52 1.65
C VAL A 134 -5.38 1.88 2.39
N PRO A 135 -6.40 1.38 1.67
CA PRO A 135 -7.55 0.72 2.29
C PRO A 135 -7.26 -0.71 2.76
N ASN A 136 -6.01 -1.17 2.68
CA ASN A 136 -5.59 -2.54 2.96
C ASN A 136 -6.25 -3.11 4.21
N GLN A 137 -6.60 -4.38 4.16
CA GLN A 137 -7.22 -5.09 5.28
C GLN A 137 -6.25 -6.07 5.94
N ARG A 138 -5.46 -6.77 5.11
CA ARG A 138 -4.53 -7.81 5.54
C ARG A 138 -3.15 -7.54 4.94
N ASP A 139 -2.45 -6.63 5.54
CA ASP A 139 -1.10 -6.29 5.12
C ASP A 139 -0.27 -6.04 6.37
N ALA A 140 0.64 -6.94 6.66
CA ALA A 140 1.43 -6.91 7.88
C ALA A 140 2.43 -5.74 7.89
N SER A 141 2.87 -5.33 6.70
CA SER A 141 3.90 -4.31 6.54
C SER A 141 3.81 -3.69 5.14
N PRO A 142 2.84 -2.80 4.91
CA PRO A 142 2.66 -2.21 3.58
C PRO A 142 3.80 -1.23 3.25
N ARG A 143 4.83 -1.71 2.58
CA ARG A 143 5.99 -0.90 2.11
C ARG A 143 5.57 0.36 1.36
N VAL A 144 4.44 0.29 0.67
CA VAL A 144 3.86 1.44 -0.05
C VAL A 144 3.68 2.68 0.83
N ILE A 145 3.49 2.52 2.15
CA ILE A 145 3.38 3.64 3.09
C ILE A 145 4.73 4.32 3.26
N THR A 146 5.78 3.56 3.57
CA THR A 146 7.13 4.11 3.73
C THR A 146 7.63 4.71 2.41
N GLU A 147 7.38 4.05 1.29
CA GLU A 147 7.70 4.55 -0.05
C GLU A 147 7.02 5.90 -0.30
N ALA A 148 5.72 5.99 -0.05
CA ALA A 148 4.95 7.21 -0.23
C ALA A 148 5.44 8.35 0.69
N MET A 149 5.68 8.06 1.96
CA MET A 149 6.21 9.04 2.92
C MET A 149 7.61 9.53 2.52
N SER A 150 8.46 8.65 1.98
CA SER A 150 9.78 9.01 1.44
C SER A 150 9.68 9.92 0.21
N CYS A 151 8.56 9.88 -0.51
CA CYS A 151 8.23 10.78 -1.61
C CYS A 151 7.36 11.98 -1.15
N ASN A 152 7.29 12.25 0.15
CA ASN A 152 6.54 13.36 0.75
C ASN A 152 5.03 13.33 0.45
N LEU A 153 4.42 12.13 0.39
CA LEU A 153 2.98 11.98 0.31
C LEU A 153 2.37 11.87 1.70
N ALA A 154 1.22 12.50 1.88
CA ALA A 154 0.35 12.20 3.02
C ALA A 154 -0.22 10.77 2.90
N VAL A 155 -0.64 10.17 4.01
CA VAL A 155 -1.19 8.81 4.04
C VAL A 155 -2.63 8.83 4.52
N LEU A 156 -3.55 8.35 3.68
CA LEU A 156 -4.92 8.03 4.05
C LEU A 156 -5.07 6.52 4.12
N MET A 157 -5.24 5.98 5.32
CA MET A 157 -5.23 4.54 5.52
C MET A 157 -6.44 4.03 6.30
N ASN A 158 -6.73 2.73 6.14
CA ASN A 158 -7.73 2.05 6.94
C ASN A 158 -7.25 1.92 8.39
N LYS A 159 -7.99 2.50 9.35
CA LYS A 159 -7.66 2.42 10.78
C LYS A 159 -7.63 0.99 11.35
N ASN A 160 -8.29 0.05 10.67
CA ASN A 160 -8.38 -1.35 11.07
C ASN A 160 -7.35 -2.24 10.36
N ILE A 161 -6.36 -1.66 9.68
CA ILE A 161 -5.30 -2.44 9.06
C ILE A 161 -4.58 -3.24 10.15
N PHE A 162 -4.56 -4.54 9.98
CA PHE A 162 -3.91 -5.42 10.95
C PHE A 162 -2.40 -5.17 10.90
N GLN A 163 -1.80 -4.75 12.03
CA GLN A 163 -0.37 -4.69 12.35
C GLN A 163 0.42 -3.38 12.13
N LEU A 164 -0.19 -2.27 11.72
CA LEU A 164 0.51 -0.97 11.59
C LEU A 164 0.67 -0.18 12.90
N ILE A 165 1.00 -0.82 14.02
CA ILE A 165 0.99 -0.10 15.30
C ILE A 165 2.32 0.56 15.66
N ASN A 166 3.40 0.27 14.96
CA ASN A 166 4.73 0.76 15.34
C ASN A 166 5.38 1.74 14.35
N LEU A 167 4.62 2.32 13.42
CA LEU A 167 5.17 3.35 12.50
C LEU A 167 4.92 4.79 12.96
N ILE A 168 4.26 4.96 14.13
CA ILE A 168 3.98 6.29 14.68
C ILE A 168 4.54 6.32 16.12
N HIS A 169 5.82 6.55 16.21
CA HIS A 169 6.49 7.09 17.41
C HIS A 169 7.31 8.30 17.03
#